data_c2b7af987a15e6fed1d0e407cc74619a
#
_entry.id   c2b7af987a15e6fed1d0e407cc74619a
#
_cell.length_a   1.000
_cell.length_b   1.000
_cell.length_c   1.000
_cell.angle_alpha   90.00
_cell.angle_beta   90.00
_cell.angle_gamma   90.00
#
_symmetry.space_group_name_H-M   'P 1'
#
loop_
_entity.id
_entity.type
_entity.pdbx_description
1 polymer ?
#
loop_
_entity_poly.entity_id
_entity_poly.type
_entity_poly.pdbx_seq_one_letter_code
_entity_poly.pdbx_strand_id
1 'polypeptide(L)'
;GILTTNHCFLVDGNEDITSEEVLNLYKETYKGEPFIQILEDGEIPRLSSVRGSNYAQIGCFEIDETGRLVIISAIDNLVKGASGQAVHNMNIMCGFDEKTGLDFFGMHP
;
A
#
# COMPACT_ATOMS: atom_id res chain seq x y z
N GLY A 1 2.25 10.87 -9.59
CA GLY A 1 2.04 9.98 -8.46
C GLY A 1 2.92 10.30 -7.27
N ILE A 2 2.70 9.57 -6.19
CA ILE A 2 3.49 9.69 -4.96
C ILE A 2 4.10 8.33 -4.66
N LEU A 3 5.42 8.29 -4.56
CA LEU A 3 6.17 7.13 -4.12
C LEU A 3 6.83 7.49 -2.78
N THR A 4 6.56 6.71 -1.75
CA THR A 4 7.11 6.95 -0.41
C THR A 4 8.00 5.79 -0.02
N THR A 5 9.21 6.10 0.43
CA THR A 5 10.13 5.12 1.01
C THR A 5 10.22 5.37 2.50
N ASN A 6 9.84 4.39 3.29
CA ASN A 6 9.85 4.47 4.75
C ASN A 6 10.99 3.63 5.29
N HIS A 7 11.81 4.23 6.14
CA HIS A 7 12.88 3.56 6.85
C HIS A 7 12.49 3.44 8.31
N CYS A 8 12.36 2.21 8.79
CA CYS A 8 11.92 1.92 10.15
C CYS A 8 13.01 1.15 10.89
N PHE A 9 13.19 1.45 12.16
CA PHE A 9 14.07 0.68 13.01
C PHE A 9 13.24 -0.19 13.93
N LEU A 10 13.64 -1.45 14.08
CA LEU A 10 12.93 -2.40 14.93
C LEU A 10 13.16 -2.02 16.39
N VAL A 11 12.11 -2.14 17.20
CA VAL A 11 12.22 -1.91 18.64
C VAL A 11 13.01 -3.04 19.30
N ASP A 12 13.63 -2.76 20.43
CA ASP A 12 14.39 -3.73 21.19
C ASP A 12 13.55 -4.97 21.50
N GLY A 13 14.14 -6.15 21.32
CA GLY A 13 13.46 -7.42 21.53
C GLY A 13 12.82 -8.01 20.27
N ASN A 14 12.82 -7.28 19.14
CA ASN A 14 12.27 -7.73 17.86
C ASN A 14 13.33 -7.87 16.75
N GLU A 15 14.60 -7.98 17.13
CA GLU A 15 15.71 -8.05 16.17
C GLU A 15 15.67 -9.32 15.32
N ASP A 16 14.95 -10.35 15.77
CA ASP A 16 14.83 -11.63 15.05
C ASP A 16 13.68 -11.65 14.02
N ILE A 17 12.92 -10.57 13.91
CA ILE A 17 11.81 -10.53 12.97
C ILE A 17 12.32 -10.59 11.53
N THR A 18 11.68 -11.39 10.69
CA THR A 18 12.07 -11.60 9.30
C THR A 18 11.22 -10.75 8.35
N SER A 19 11.73 -10.51 7.14
CA SER A 19 10.97 -9.84 6.08
C SER A 19 9.66 -10.57 5.77
N GLU A 20 9.67 -11.90 5.80
CA GLU A 20 8.47 -12.71 5.58
C GLU A 20 7.42 -12.47 6.67
N GLU A 21 7.83 -12.39 7.93
CA GLU A 21 6.91 -12.11 9.04
C GLU A 21 6.28 -10.72 8.90
N VAL A 22 7.05 -9.71 8.48
CA VAL A 22 6.53 -8.36 8.25
C VAL A 22 5.54 -8.37 7.08
N LEU A 23 5.88 -9.03 5.99
CA LEU A 23 4.98 -9.19 4.83
C LEU A 23 3.65 -9.83 5.25
N ASN A 24 3.72 -10.91 6.01
CA ASN A 24 2.51 -11.61 6.50
C ASN A 24 1.67 -10.74 7.41
N LEU A 25 2.30 -9.93 8.25
CA LEU A 25 1.59 -8.98 9.12
C LEU A 25 0.81 -7.96 8.27
N TYR A 26 1.42 -7.42 7.22
CA TYR A 26 0.75 -6.49 6.30
C TYR A 26 -0.39 -7.16 5.55
N LYS A 27 -0.20 -8.37 5.05
CA LYS A 27 -1.25 -9.14 4.39
C LYS A 27 -2.44 -9.37 5.31
N GLU A 28 -2.20 -9.73 6.55
CA GLU A 28 -3.26 -9.97 7.54
C GLU A 28 -3.99 -8.67 7.91
N THR A 29 -3.22 -7.59 8.14
CA THR A 29 -3.77 -6.29 8.52
C THR A 29 -4.69 -5.70 7.47
N TYR A 30 -4.33 -5.83 6.19
CA TYR A 30 -5.07 -5.25 5.07
C TYR A 30 -5.94 -6.27 4.33
N LYS A 31 -6.13 -7.45 4.89
CA LYS A 31 -6.98 -8.48 4.31
C LYS A 31 -8.40 -7.96 4.13
N GLY A 32 -8.93 -8.11 2.92
CA GLY A 32 -10.26 -7.65 2.59
C GLY A 32 -10.39 -6.17 2.25
N GLU A 33 -9.30 -5.40 2.33
CA GLU A 33 -9.32 -4.00 1.94
C GLU A 33 -9.29 -3.88 0.41
N PRO A 34 -10.34 -3.29 -0.22
CA PRO A 34 -10.51 -3.38 -1.67
C PRO A 34 -9.46 -2.62 -2.49
N PHE A 35 -8.86 -1.58 -1.92
CA PHE A 35 -7.91 -0.72 -2.65
C PHE A 35 -6.46 -0.81 -2.17
N ILE A 36 -6.16 -1.75 -1.28
CA ILE A 36 -4.79 -1.96 -0.80
C ILE A 36 -4.24 -3.24 -1.42
N GLN A 37 -3.13 -3.11 -2.11
CA GLN A 37 -2.41 -4.22 -2.73
C GLN A 37 -1.08 -4.41 -2.02
N ILE A 38 -0.94 -5.52 -1.30
CA ILE A 38 0.34 -5.90 -0.68
C ILE A 38 1.10 -6.76 -1.68
N LEU A 39 2.26 -6.29 -2.11
CA LEU A 39 3.10 -6.99 -3.08
C LEU A 39 3.83 -8.17 -2.44
N GLU A 40 4.19 -9.15 -3.27
CA GLU A 40 4.94 -10.31 -2.82
C GLU A 40 6.39 -9.96 -2.47
N ASP A 41 7.09 -10.90 -1.87
CA ASP A 41 8.45 -10.72 -1.38
C ASP A 41 9.39 -10.18 -2.46
N GLY A 42 10.08 -9.10 -2.12
CA GLY A 42 11.06 -8.45 -3.00
C GLY A 42 10.46 -7.58 -4.10
N GLU A 43 9.14 -7.57 -4.28
CA GLU A 43 8.52 -6.69 -5.26
C GLU A 43 8.44 -5.25 -4.77
N ILE A 44 8.74 -4.33 -5.66
CA ILE A 44 8.74 -2.89 -5.36
C ILE A 44 7.56 -2.22 -6.07
N PRO A 45 6.75 -1.43 -5.35
CA PRO A 45 5.66 -0.67 -5.96
C PRO A 45 6.14 0.26 -7.07
N ARG A 46 5.32 0.40 -8.10
CA ARG A 46 5.62 1.28 -9.23
C ARG A 46 4.48 2.27 -9.45
N LEU A 47 4.81 3.52 -9.70
CA LEU A 47 3.82 4.54 -10.01
C LEU A 47 2.98 4.18 -11.22
N SER A 48 3.59 3.56 -12.25
CA SER A 48 2.87 3.12 -13.44
C SER A 48 1.75 2.10 -13.15
N SER A 49 1.91 1.31 -12.09
CA SER A 49 0.92 0.28 -11.72
C SER A 49 -0.32 0.86 -11.03
N VAL A 50 -0.23 2.03 -10.44
CA VAL A 50 -1.33 2.66 -9.69
C VAL A 50 -1.87 3.91 -10.40
N ARG A 51 -1.19 4.39 -11.43
CA ARG A 51 -1.53 5.62 -12.14
C ARG A 51 -2.96 5.61 -12.65
N GLY A 52 -3.73 6.64 -12.30
CA GLY A 52 -5.12 6.78 -12.70
C GLY A 52 -6.09 5.87 -11.97
N SER A 53 -5.67 5.21 -10.89
CA SER A 53 -6.52 4.30 -10.11
C SER A 53 -6.62 4.71 -8.64
N ASN A 54 -7.58 4.13 -7.94
CA ASN A 54 -7.74 4.34 -6.50
C ASN A 54 -6.96 3.31 -5.67
N TYR A 55 -6.05 2.54 -6.27
CA TYR A 55 -5.26 1.55 -5.56
C TYR A 55 -4.03 2.16 -4.91
N ALA A 56 -3.66 1.62 -3.75
CA ALA A 56 -2.37 1.84 -3.13
C ALA A 56 -1.59 0.53 -3.15
N GLN A 57 -0.35 0.56 -3.58
CA GLN A 57 0.55 -0.58 -3.50
C GLN A 57 1.55 -0.37 -2.37
N ILE A 58 1.77 -1.43 -1.59
CA ILE A 58 2.76 -1.44 -0.50
C ILE A 58 3.64 -2.67 -0.71
N GLY A 59 4.95 -2.47 -0.68
CA GLY A 59 5.90 -3.56 -0.93
C GLY A 59 7.28 -3.28 -0.40
N CYS A 60 8.23 -4.03 -0.88
CA CYS A 60 9.62 -4.12 -0.46
C CYS A 60 9.79 -4.99 0.80
N PHE A 61 9.47 -4.52 1.97
CA PHE A 61 9.59 -5.24 3.25
C PHE A 61 10.98 -5.83 3.51
N GLU A 62 12.04 -5.16 3.05
CA GLU A 62 13.41 -5.63 3.25
C GLU A 62 13.96 -5.15 4.59
N ILE A 63 14.65 -6.06 5.28
CA ILE A 63 15.38 -5.76 6.49
C ILE A 63 16.87 -5.89 6.17
N ASP A 64 17.62 -4.81 6.31
CA ASP A 64 19.05 -4.84 6.06
C ASP A 64 19.84 -5.38 7.24
N GLU A 65 21.16 -5.52 7.07
CA GLU A 65 22.07 -6.05 8.08
C GLU A 65 22.17 -5.19 9.35
N THR A 66 21.73 -3.93 9.28
CA THR A 66 21.69 -3.03 10.45
C THR A 66 20.35 -3.09 11.19
N GLY A 67 19.42 -3.94 10.75
CA GLY A 67 18.09 -4.04 11.35
C GLY A 67 17.12 -2.96 10.88
N ARG A 68 17.43 -2.26 9.79
CA ARG A 68 16.55 -1.26 9.21
C ARG A 68 15.57 -1.91 8.26
N LEU A 69 14.29 -1.72 8.52
CA LEU A 69 13.19 -2.18 7.67
C LEU A 69 12.85 -1.09 6.65
N VAL A 70 12.79 -1.45 5.39
CA VAL A 70 12.40 -0.55 4.31
C VAL A 70 11.04 -0.98 3.75
N ILE A 71 10.08 -0.05 3.75
CA ILE A 71 8.74 -0.25 3.21
C ILE A 71 8.49 0.85 2.18
N ILE A 72 8.04 0.47 1.00
CA ILE A 72 7.77 1.40 -0.09
C ILE A 72 6.28 1.35 -0.42
N SER A 73 5.67 2.52 -0.62
CA SER A 73 4.29 2.61 -1.06
C SER A 73 4.16 3.54 -2.26
N ALA A 74 3.18 3.27 -3.11
CA ALA A 74 2.89 4.07 -4.30
C ALA A 74 1.39 4.30 -4.44
N ILE A 75 1.00 5.53 -4.76
CA ILE A 75 -0.38 5.92 -5.06
C ILE A 75 -0.41 6.90 -6.23
N ASP A 76 -1.56 7.01 -6.87
CA ASP A 76 -1.84 8.14 -7.77
C ASP A 76 -2.22 9.35 -6.91
N ASN A 77 -1.54 10.46 -7.14
CA ASN A 77 -1.73 11.67 -6.32
C ASN A 77 -3.08 12.37 -6.55
N LEU A 78 -3.72 12.14 -7.69
CA LEU A 78 -4.98 12.79 -8.05
C LEU A 78 -6.20 11.92 -7.75
N VAL A 79 -6.03 10.61 -7.73
CA VAL A 79 -7.12 9.67 -7.44
C VAL A 79 -7.04 9.23 -5.99
N LYS A 80 -6.21 8.25 -5.64
CA LYS A 80 -6.10 7.78 -4.24
C LYS A 80 -5.65 8.88 -3.29
N GLY A 81 -4.76 9.74 -3.74
CA GLY A 81 -4.23 10.85 -2.94
C GLY A 81 -5.16 12.07 -2.87
N ALA A 82 -6.24 12.13 -3.62
CA ALA A 82 -7.13 13.29 -3.67
C ALA A 82 -8.60 12.89 -3.92
N SER A 83 -9.06 12.99 -5.17
CA SER A 83 -10.48 12.82 -5.51
C SER A 83 -11.01 11.40 -5.23
N GLY A 84 -10.19 10.39 -5.47
CA GLY A 84 -10.57 9.00 -5.20
C GLY A 84 -10.79 8.74 -3.72
N GLN A 85 -9.93 9.27 -2.87
CA GLN A 85 -10.10 9.16 -1.41
C GLN A 85 -11.35 9.91 -0.93
N ALA A 86 -11.65 11.07 -1.53
CA ALA A 86 -12.85 11.81 -1.19
C ALA A 86 -14.12 11.01 -1.52
N VAL A 87 -14.18 10.41 -2.70
CA VAL A 87 -15.30 9.55 -3.11
C VAL A 87 -15.38 8.30 -2.22
N HIS A 88 -14.24 7.70 -1.90
CA HIS A 88 -14.17 6.53 -1.02
C HIS A 88 -14.74 6.86 0.38
N ASN A 89 -14.34 7.99 0.95
CA ASN A 89 -14.86 8.45 2.23
C ASN A 89 -16.37 8.69 2.17
N MET A 90 -16.86 9.30 1.10
CA MET A 90 -18.29 9.50 0.88
C MET A 90 -19.05 8.17 0.86
N ASN A 91 -18.53 7.17 0.13
CA ASN A 91 -19.14 5.85 0.07
C ASN A 91 -19.30 5.24 1.46
N ILE A 92 -18.26 5.33 2.29
CA ILE A 92 -18.29 4.81 3.66
C ILE A 92 -19.30 5.58 4.50
N MET A 93 -19.27 6.91 4.44
CA MET A 93 -20.17 7.77 5.24
C MET A 93 -21.63 7.61 4.87
N CYS A 94 -21.93 7.37 3.60
CA CYS A 94 -23.30 7.23 3.09
C CYS A 94 -23.80 5.78 3.07
N GLY A 95 -22.97 4.83 3.50
CA GLY A 95 -23.35 3.42 3.52
C GLY A 95 -23.39 2.76 2.14
N PHE A 96 -22.73 3.35 1.14
CA PHE A 96 -22.58 2.74 -0.19
C PHE A 96 -21.45 1.69 -0.15
N ASP A 97 -21.43 0.81 -1.15
CA ASP A 97 -20.28 -0.07 -1.34
C ASP A 97 -19.03 0.79 -1.54
N GLU A 98 -17.93 0.43 -0.87
CA GLU A 98 -16.68 1.20 -0.90
C GLU A 98 -16.16 1.44 -2.31
N LYS A 99 -16.40 0.51 -3.22
CA LYS A 99 -15.90 0.56 -4.61
C LYS A 99 -16.76 1.40 -5.54
N THR A 100 -17.93 1.87 -5.12
CA THR A 100 -18.86 2.59 -5.98
C THR A 100 -18.18 3.77 -6.68
N GLY A 101 -18.14 3.72 -8.01
CA GLY A 101 -17.51 4.75 -8.84
C GLY A 101 -15.98 4.72 -8.86
N LEU A 102 -15.34 3.79 -8.16
CA LEU A 102 -13.88 3.74 -8.01
C LEU A 102 -13.25 2.45 -8.54
N ASP A 103 -14.06 1.48 -8.94
CA ASP A 103 -13.58 0.17 -9.38
C ASP A 103 -13.20 0.22 -10.87
N PHE A 104 -12.11 0.88 -11.17
CA PHE A 104 -11.55 0.98 -12.51
C PHE A 104 -10.04 0.74 -12.47
N PHE A 105 -9.54 0.22 -13.57
CA PHE A 105 -8.11 -0.01 -13.73
C PHE A 105 -7.38 1.30 -14.02
N GLY A 106 -6.15 1.40 -13.55
CA GLY A 106 -5.31 2.54 -13.84
C GLY A 106 -4.94 2.65 -15.32
N MET A 107 -4.42 3.82 -15.67
CA MET A 107 -3.86 4.08 -17.00
C MET A 107 -2.47 3.46 -17.07
N HIS A 108 -2.44 2.16 -17.30
CA HIS A 108 -1.19 1.42 -17.41
C HIS A 108 -0.70 1.49 -18.86
N PRO A 109 0.53 1.97 -19.12
CA PRO A 109 1.08 1.92 -20.44
C PRO A 109 1.42 0.49 -20.85
#